data_817133fb956183227405134e5777c5df
#
_entry.id   817133fb956183227405134e5777c5df
#
_cell.length_a   1.000
_cell.length_b   1.000
_cell.length_c   1.000
_cell.angle_alpha   90.00
_cell.angle_beta   90.00
_cell.angle_gamma   90.00
#
_symmetry.space_group_name_H-M   'P 1'
#
loop_
_entity.id
_entity.type
_entity.pdbx_description
1 polymer ?
#
loop_
_entity_poly.entity_id
_entity_poly.type
_entity_poly.pdbx_seq_one_letter_code
_entity_poly.pdbx_strand_id
1 'polypeptide(L)'
;MDVSDPKNKGFLLNLDILRKKGAWGLVHELGHNMQRDCVLGALLSAHLLIVDPLQPFGNLRIEDYDNELLDLAHDLASRLLPAFENTPQGLPYPRVNLMTGLVDGSRNDTSTAGAGSLSLEFSILSRLVGDPVYEQVARRAVNSLWAKRNNVTGLLGSVIDVNSGEWLGQLSGLGAGIDSFFEYLLKNYILFGDESDLHMFDDAYRSVTQYLRRGRVNCMDEEGIHPIFVNVNMHTGQLATTWIDALQASFSAVQVLRGDIDEAICLHALYYSIWRKFGVLPERFNWQIKMPDVLFYPLRPEFIESTYFLYQATKNPFYLHVGRDILDNLNLYTKVECGFATVHDVRDKTLEDRMESFFLSETCKYLYLLFDEDNYLNQHGANHYIFTTEAHIIPLMAKLRQKVWNLNEMTSYIENSINKQIYTNENELININRDIIKVERNIISIKKKTVNETSCRSRPISYQHQLPLSANLLYQLDEMVGVITSQP
;
A
#
# COMPACT_ATOMS: atom_id res chain seq x y z
N MET A 1 -20.62 15.61 9.22
CA MET A 1 -21.70 14.74 9.77
C MET A 1 -22.14 15.34 11.09
N ASP A 2 -23.41 15.60 11.27
CA ASP A 2 -23.93 16.12 12.54
C ASP A 2 -23.98 14.97 13.57
N VAL A 3 -23.20 15.07 14.64
CA VAL A 3 -23.10 14.04 15.69
C VAL A 3 -24.40 13.92 16.50
N SER A 4 -25.32 14.88 16.37
CA SER A 4 -26.66 14.86 16.98
C SER A 4 -27.66 13.97 16.22
N ASP A 5 -27.36 13.54 15.00
CA ASP A 5 -28.23 12.66 14.22
C ASP A 5 -28.19 11.24 14.79
N PRO A 6 -29.36 10.65 15.15
CA PRO A 6 -29.45 9.30 15.68
C PRO A 6 -28.84 8.21 14.76
N LYS A 7 -28.66 8.49 13.47
CA LYS A 7 -28.03 7.59 12.50
C LYS A 7 -26.50 7.47 12.68
N ASN A 8 -25.87 8.45 13.33
CA ASN A 8 -24.43 8.43 13.60
C ASN A 8 -24.04 7.70 14.91
N LYS A 9 -25.03 7.27 15.69
CA LYS A 9 -24.80 6.47 16.92
C LYS A 9 -24.15 5.11 16.68
N GLY A 10 -24.16 4.60 15.43
CA GLY A 10 -23.50 3.34 15.09
C GLY A 10 -21.97 3.35 15.27
N PHE A 11 -21.32 4.49 15.01
CA PHE A 11 -19.86 4.64 15.19
C PHE A 11 -19.48 4.70 16.68
N LEU A 12 -20.24 5.43 17.49
CA LEU A 12 -20.05 5.51 18.93
C LEU A 12 -20.39 4.19 19.64
N LEU A 13 -21.36 3.43 19.12
CA LEU A 13 -21.74 2.11 19.64
C LEU A 13 -20.59 1.09 19.45
N ASN A 14 -19.82 1.19 18.37
CA ASN A 14 -18.65 0.37 18.15
C ASN A 14 -17.49 0.68 19.13
N LEU A 15 -17.29 1.94 19.49
CA LEU A 15 -16.32 2.33 20.53
C LEU A 15 -16.72 1.78 21.92
N ASP A 16 -18.02 1.79 22.24
CA ASP A 16 -18.56 1.24 23.49
C ASP A 16 -18.48 -0.30 23.54
N ILE A 17 -18.58 -0.98 22.39
CA ILE A 17 -18.38 -2.43 22.27
C ILE A 17 -16.91 -2.78 22.43
N LEU A 18 -15.99 -2.00 21.86
CA LEU A 18 -14.55 -2.15 22.06
C LEU A 18 -14.16 -1.93 23.53
N ARG A 19 -14.78 -0.97 24.20
CA ARG A 19 -14.56 -0.66 25.63
C ARG A 19 -15.14 -1.74 26.56
N LYS A 20 -16.34 -2.29 26.26
CA LYS A 20 -17.06 -3.27 27.12
C LYS A 20 -16.65 -4.72 26.92
N LYS A 21 -16.21 -5.13 25.73
CA LYS A 21 -15.76 -6.51 25.45
C LYS A 21 -14.26 -6.71 25.60
N GLY A 22 -13.53 -5.64 25.95
CA GLY A 22 -12.08 -5.63 25.87
C GLY A 22 -11.65 -5.86 24.42
N ALA A 23 -10.87 -4.98 23.82
CA ALA A 23 -10.41 -5.05 22.41
C ALA A 23 -9.90 -6.44 21.98
N TRP A 24 -9.62 -7.30 22.93
CA TRP A 24 -9.12 -8.68 22.83
C TRP A 24 -10.07 -9.68 22.16
N GLY A 25 -11.37 -9.56 22.35
CA GLY A 25 -12.35 -10.46 21.73
C GLY A 25 -12.42 -10.27 20.21
N LEU A 26 -12.32 -9.04 19.75
CA LEU A 26 -12.35 -8.72 18.31
C LEU A 26 -11.03 -9.11 17.62
N VAL A 27 -9.91 -8.85 18.26
CA VAL A 27 -8.57 -9.14 17.69
C VAL A 27 -8.29 -10.65 17.64
N HIS A 28 -8.88 -11.45 18.53
CA HIS A 28 -8.73 -12.90 18.52
C HIS A 28 -9.53 -13.59 17.41
N GLU A 29 -10.69 -13.03 17.01
CA GLU A 29 -11.50 -13.54 15.89
C GLU A 29 -10.95 -13.11 14.52
N LEU A 30 -10.17 -12.03 14.44
CA LEU A 30 -9.64 -11.45 13.21
C LEU A 30 -8.27 -12.03 12.77
N GLY A 31 -7.95 -13.23 13.13
CA GLY A 31 -6.64 -13.89 13.05
C GLY A 31 -6.03 -14.18 11.67
N HIS A 32 -5.95 -13.25 10.73
CA HIS A 32 -5.21 -13.41 9.47
C HIS A 32 -4.38 -12.18 9.06
N ASN A 33 -3.27 -12.43 8.38
CA ASN A 33 -2.06 -11.64 8.17
C ASN A 33 -2.16 -10.19 7.65
N MET A 34 -3.25 -9.74 7.04
CA MET A 34 -3.46 -8.36 6.58
C MET A 34 -4.18 -7.45 7.60
N GLN A 35 -4.79 -8.03 8.62
CA GLN A 35 -5.67 -7.29 9.55
C GLN A 35 -4.95 -6.52 10.66
N ARG A 36 -3.63 -6.68 10.81
CA ARG A 36 -2.85 -5.99 11.85
C ARG A 36 -2.63 -4.53 11.52
N ASP A 37 -2.29 -4.27 10.27
CA ASP A 37 -2.04 -2.93 9.74
C ASP A 37 -3.34 -2.13 9.71
N CYS A 38 -4.44 -2.79 9.36
CA CYS A 38 -5.78 -2.23 9.34
C CYS A 38 -6.21 -1.71 10.72
N VAL A 39 -6.08 -2.51 11.79
CA VAL A 39 -6.50 -2.09 13.13
C VAL A 39 -5.59 -0.99 13.68
N LEU A 40 -4.28 -1.12 13.53
CA LEU A 40 -3.33 -0.10 14.00
C LEU A 40 -3.52 1.22 13.24
N GLY A 41 -3.62 1.17 11.93
CA GLY A 41 -3.87 2.32 11.08
C GLY A 41 -5.20 3.01 11.41
N ALA A 42 -6.27 2.24 11.66
CA ALA A 42 -7.57 2.76 12.05
C ALA A 42 -7.52 3.50 13.39
N LEU A 43 -6.85 2.94 14.41
CA LEU A 43 -6.69 3.56 15.73
C LEU A 43 -5.90 4.87 15.64
N LEU A 44 -4.79 4.87 14.91
CA LEU A 44 -3.95 6.05 14.69
C LEU A 44 -4.68 7.13 13.89
N SER A 45 -5.36 6.76 12.81
CA SER A 45 -6.16 7.67 12.00
C SER A 45 -7.27 8.32 12.83
N ALA A 46 -8.05 7.52 13.56
CA ALA A 46 -9.13 8.03 14.40
C ALA A 46 -8.61 8.96 15.52
N HIS A 47 -7.51 8.57 16.19
CA HIS A 47 -6.86 9.43 17.18
C HIS A 47 -6.46 10.78 16.56
N LEU A 48 -5.73 10.77 15.43
CA LEU A 48 -5.24 11.97 14.78
C LEU A 48 -6.38 12.90 14.35
N LEU A 49 -7.50 12.35 13.86
CA LEU A 49 -8.67 13.15 13.47
C LEU A 49 -9.43 13.74 14.68
N ILE A 50 -9.51 13.00 15.79
CA ILE A 50 -10.15 13.48 17.03
C ILE A 50 -9.37 14.65 17.64
N VAL A 51 -8.02 14.54 17.66
CA VAL A 51 -7.16 15.57 18.28
C VAL A 51 -6.77 16.68 17.33
N ASP A 52 -7.16 16.62 16.05
CA ASP A 52 -6.86 17.66 15.09
C ASP A 52 -7.52 18.99 15.53
N PRO A 53 -6.72 20.04 15.80
CA PRO A 53 -7.27 21.33 16.23
C PRO A 53 -8.16 22.00 15.19
N LEU A 54 -7.96 21.69 13.91
CA LEU A 54 -8.71 22.30 12.80
C LEU A 54 -10.10 21.67 12.60
N GLN A 55 -10.30 20.42 13.06
CA GLN A 55 -11.56 19.69 12.93
C GLN A 55 -12.20 19.79 11.52
N PRO A 56 -11.46 19.53 10.45
CA PRO A 56 -11.90 19.84 9.09
C PRO A 56 -13.09 18.97 8.62
N PHE A 57 -13.32 17.86 9.27
CA PHE A 57 -14.46 16.95 8.99
C PHE A 57 -15.67 17.18 9.90
N GLY A 58 -15.75 18.35 10.53
CA GLY A 58 -16.73 18.64 11.56
C GLY A 58 -16.19 18.34 12.96
N ASN A 59 -17.01 18.62 13.98
CA ASN A 59 -16.58 18.39 15.37
C ASN A 59 -16.54 16.88 15.68
N LEU A 60 -15.36 16.29 15.58
CA LEU A 60 -15.08 14.90 15.95
C LEU A 60 -14.55 14.76 17.38
N ARG A 61 -14.43 15.87 18.13
CA ARG A 61 -13.94 15.85 19.50
C ARG A 61 -14.91 15.07 20.39
N ILE A 62 -14.34 14.16 21.14
CA ILE A 62 -15.04 13.39 22.17
C ILE A 62 -14.80 14.10 23.49
N GLU A 63 -15.88 14.38 24.25
CA GLU A 63 -15.79 14.94 25.58
C GLU A 63 -15.00 13.97 26.46
N ASP A 64 -14.07 14.49 27.26
CA ASP A 64 -13.17 13.72 28.13
C ASP A 64 -12.29 12.68 27.41
N TYR A 65 -11.97 12.90 26.12
CA TYR A 65 -11.03 12.05 25.39
C TYR A 65 -9.61 12.20 25.93
N ASP A 66 -9.08 11.13 26.51
CA ASP A 66 -7.75 11.04 27.13
C ASP A 66 -6.81 10.08 26.38
N ASN A 67 -6.75 10.19 25.05
CA ASN A 67 -5.87 9.41 24.15
C ASN A 67 -6.11 7.90 24.14
N GLU A 68 -7.28 7.40 24.55
CA GLU A 68 -7.56 5.96 24.65
C GLU A 68 -7.27 5.18 23.35
N LEU A 69 -7.49 5.80 22.18
CA LEU A 69 -7.20 5.14 20.90
C LEU A 69 -5.69 5.05 20.64
N LEU A 70 -4.92 6.04 21.09
CA LEU A 70 -3.45 6.00 21.02
C LEU A 70 -2.89 4.94 21.96
N ASP A 71 -3.44 4.83 23.17
CA ASP A 71 -3.05 3.81 24.16
C ASP A 71 -3.35 2.40 23.63
N LEU A 72 -4.51 2.20 22.98
CA LEU A 72 -4.84 0.94 22.32
C LEU A 72 -3.91 0.63 21.14
N ALA A 73 -3.55 1.63 20.37
CA ALA A 73 -2.58 1.49 19.29
C ALA A 73 -1.20 1.09 19.81
N HIS A 74 -0.77 1.72 20.91
CA HIS A 74 0.49 1.42 21.61
C HIS A 74 0.49 0.00 22.20
N ASP A 75 -0.58 -0.40 22.90
CA ASP A 75 -0.72 -1.76 23.43
C ASP A 75 -0.67 -2.82 22.29
N LEU A 76 -1.42 -2.59 21.19
CA LEU A 76 -1.39 -3.48 20.04
C LEU A 76 0.01 -3.59 19.45
N ALA A 77 0.67 -2.47 19.19
CA ALA A 77 2.00 -2.44 18.58
C ALA A 77 3.05 -3.11 19.51
N SER A 78 2.97 -2.91 20.83
CA SER A 78 3.86 -3.58 21.78
C SER A 78 3.75 -5.11 21.72
N ARG A 79 2.55 -5.63 21.46
CA ARG A 79 2.31 -7.06 21.28
C ARG A 79 2.73 -7.59 19.89
N LEU A 80 2.93 -6.69 18.93
CA LEU A 80 3.47 -7.04 17.61
C LEU A 80 5.01 -7.07 17.60
N LEU A 81 5.69 -6.35 18.53
CA LEU A 81 7.15 -6.30 18.61
C LEU A 81 7.84 -7.67 18.63
N PRO A 82 7.33 -8.70 19.34
CA PRO A 82 7.95 -10.02 19.33
C PRO A 82 8.11 -10.64 17.94
N ALA A 83 7.31 -10.22 16.95
CA ALA A 83 7.50 -10.66 15.57
C ALA A 83 8.81 -10.15 14.94
N PHE A 84 9.36 -9.04 15.43
CA PHE A 84 10.60 -8.41 14.96
C PHE A 84 11.81 -8.75 15.83
N GLU A 85 11.58 -9.22 17.04
CA GLU A 85 12.64 -9.53 18.01
C GLU A 85 13.34 -10.84 17.64
N ASN A 86 14.65 -10.90 17.92
CA ASN A 86 15.48 -12.09 17.73
C ASN A 86 15.46 -12.66 16.30
N THR A 87 15.14 -11.83 15.31
CA THR A 87 15.22 -12.22 13.91
C THR A 87 16.60 -11.86 13.36
N PRO A 88 17.40 -12.84 12.88
CA PRO A 88 18.79 -12.59 12.46
C PRO A 88 18.89 -11.56 11.32
N GLN A 89 17.88 -11.53 10.47
CA GLN A 89 17.83 -10.66 9.30
C GLN A 89 17.08 -9.34 9.56
N GLY A 90 16.48 -9.14 10.74
CA GLY A 90 15.65 -7.97 11.05
C GLY A 90 14.30 -7.96 10.35
N LEU A 91 13.90 -9.09 9.75
CA LEU A 91 12.60 -9.27 9.10
C LEU A 91 11.58 -9.80 10.11
N PRO A 92 10.32 -9.35 10.08
CA PRO A 92 9.32 -9.85 11.02
C PRO A 92 8.79 -11.23 10.62
N TYR A 93 8.49 -12.05 11.62
CA TYR A 93 7.67 -13.25 11.44
C TYR A 93 6.27 -12.87 10.93
N PRO A 94 5.65 -13.66 10.04
CA PRO A 94 4.35 -13.34 9.46
C PRO A 94 3.19 -13.43 10.46
N ARG A 95 3.39 -14.12 11.58
CA ARG A 95 2.36 -14.34 12.60
C ARG A 95 2.94 -14.22 14.00
N VAL A 96 2.17 -13.60 14.89
CA VAL A 96 2.46 -13.50 16.32
C VAL A 96 1.18 -13.72 17.11
N ASN A 97 1.25 -14.46 18.21
CA ASN A 97 0.16 -14.54 19.15
C ASN A 97 0.21 -13.30 20.06
N LEU A 98 -0.86 -12.50 20.04
CA LEU A 98 -0.89 -11.23 20.77
C LEU A 98 -0.88 -11.39 22.32
N MET A 99 -1.15 -12.59 22.83
CA MET A 99 -1.08 -12.89 24.27
C MET A 99 0.27 -13.47 24.71
N THR A 100 0.87 -14.33 23.86
CA THR A 100 2.03 -15.14 24.25
C THR A 100 3.29 -14.83 23.44
N GLY A 101 3.22 -13.94 22.44
CA GLY A 101 4.31 -13.68 21.53
C GLY A 101 4.44 -14.73 20.43
N LEU A 102 5.67 -15.02 20.00
CA LEU A 102 5.94 -16.03 18.99
C LEU A 102 5.59 -17.43 19.50
N VAL A 103 5.01 -18.24 18.63
CA VAL A 103 4.68 -19.64 18.92
C VAL A 103 5.76 -20.55 18.30
N ASP A 104 6.23 -21.53 19.03
CA ASP A 104 7.15 -22.56 18.52
C ASP A 104 6.57 -23.23 17.27
N GLY A 105 7.41 -23.38 16.22
CA GLY A 105 6.97 -23.91 14.92
C GLY A 105 6.20 -22.88 14.05
N SER A 106 6.23 -21.60 14.39
CA SER A 106 5.71 -20.52 13.52
C SER A 106 6.38 -20.58 12.14
N ARG A 107 5.60 -20.25 11.09
CA ARG A 107 6.15 -20.10 9.74
C ARG A 107 7.20 -18.99 9.75
N ASN A 108 8.31 -19.24 9.06
CA ASN A 108 9.41 -18.32 8.89
C ASN A 108 9.47 -17.64 7.51
N ASP A 109 8.48 -17.91 6.64
CA ASP A 109 8.35 -17.29 5.34
C ASP A 109 7.45 -16.04 5.44
N THR A 110 8.00 -14.87 5.17
CA THR A 110 7.26 -13.60 5.14
C THR A 110 7.23 -13.01 3.73
N SER A 111 6.18 -12.24 3.40
CA SER A 111 6.12 -11.54 2.13
C SER A 111 6.85 -10.18 2.20
N THR A 112 7.29 -9.68 1.06
CA THR A 112 7.90 -8.34 0.95
C THR A 112 6.95 -7.24 1.44
N ALA A 113 5.68 -7.30 1.02
CA ALA A 113 4.64 -6.40 1.51
C ALA A 113 4.41 -6.58 3.03
N GLY A 114 4.22 -7.82 3.51
CA GLY A 114 3.96 -8.08 4.93
C GLY A 114 5.10 -7.67 5.87
N ALA A 115 6.35 -7.69 5.39
CA ALA A 115 7.50 -7.24 6.17
C ALA A 115 7.76 -5.73 6.09
N GLY A 116 7.40 -5.09 4.96
CA GLY A 116 7.75 -3.69 4.69
C GLY A 116 6.64 -2.68 4.89
N SER A 117 5.36 -3.10 4.91
CA SER A 117 4.21 -2.18 4.90
C SER A 117 3.72 -1.76 6.30
N LEU A 118 4.39 -2.15 7.39
CA LEU A 118 4.16 -1.57 8.72
C LEU A 118 4.95 -0.29 8.99
N SER A 119 5.80 0.11 8.06
CA SER A 119 6.74 1.23 8.26
C SER A 119 6.03 2.57 8.45
N LEU A 120 4.88 2.78 7.85
CA LEU A 120 4.10 4.01 7.98
C LEU A 120 3.47 4.11 9.38
N GLU A 121 2.69 3.12 9.77
CA GLU A 121 1.94 3.08 11.04
C GLU A 121 2.89 3.04 12.24
N PHE A 122 3.94 2.22 12.18
CA PHE A 122 4.93 2.13 13.26
C PHE A 122 5.72 3.43 13.42
N SER A 123 6.06 4.11 12.33
CA SER A 123 6.73 5.41 12.41
C SER A 123 5.81 6.51 12.95
N ILE A 124 4.52 6.50 12.57
CA ILE A 124 3.52 7.42 13.13
C ILE A 124 3.40 7.19 14.65
N LEU A 125 3.20 5.94 15.07
CA LEU A 125 3.06 5.59 16.48
C LEU A 125 4.28 6.04 17.28
N SER A 126 5.50 5.67 16.84
CA SER A 126 6.75 6.09 17.49
C SER A 126 6.80 7.59 17.74
N ARG A 127 6.43 8.40 16.73
CA ARG A 127 6.47 9.86 16.81
C ARG A 127 5.37 10.46 17.68
N LEU A 128 4.24 9.76 17.85
CA LEU A 128 3.17 10.18 18.72
C LEU A 128 3.46 9.87 20.19
N VAL A 129 3.98 8.66 20.48
CA VAL A 129 4.26 8.23 21.86
C VAL A 129 5.65 8.65 22.35
N GLY A 130 6.56 9.06 21.44
CA GLY A 130 7.93 9.46 21.79
C GLY A 130 8.88 8.27 22.03
N ASP A 131 8.53 7.07 21.57
CA ASP A 131 9.35 5.85 21.67
C ASP A 131 9.82 5.42 20.28
N PRO A 132 11.14 5.41 20.00
CA PRO A 132 11.67 5.09 18.68
C PRO A 132 11.57 3.62 18.27
N VAL A 133 11.27 2.71 19.21
CA VAL A 133 11.39 1.26 18.99
C VAL A 133 10.58 0.77 17.77
N TYR A 134 9.35 1.27 17.60
CA TYR A 134 8.48 0.85 16.50
C TYR A 134 9.04 1.29 15.15
N GLU A 135 9.41 2.57 15.00
CA GLU A 135 10.03 3.08 13.79
C GLU A 135 11.32 2.34 13.45
N GLN A 136 12.15 2.04 14.46
CA GLN A 136 13.43 1.32 14.27
C GLN A 136 13.23 -0.09 13.72
N VAL A 137 12.35 -0.89 14.30
CA VAL A 137 12.14 -2.27 13.85
C VAL A 137 11.53 -2.31 12.44
N ALA A 138 10.60 -1.41 12.14
CA ALA A 138 10.00 -1.32 10.81
C ALA A 138 11.01 -0.85 9.75
N ARG A 139 11.81 0.18 10.05
CA ARG A 139 12.88 0.66 9.17
C ARG A 139 13.95 -0.38 8.94
N ARG A 140 14.33 -1.15 9.99
CA ARG A 140 15.26 -2.27 9.85
C ARG A 140 14.72 -3.32 8.87
N ALA A 141 13.43 -3.65 8.93
CA ALA A 141 12.81 -4.58 8.01
C ALA A 141 12.84 -4.06 6.56
N VAL A 142 12.47 -2.79 6.32
CA VAL A 142 12.54 -2.15 4.99
C VAL A 142 13.96 -2.17 4.45
N ASN A 143 14.95 -1.77 5.24
CA ASN A 143 16.35 -1.73 4.84
C ASN A 143 16.90 -3.14 4.55
N SER A 144 16.50 -4.14 5.35
CA SER A 144 16.87 -5.54 5.11
C SER A 144 16.34 -6.07 3.80
N LEU A 145 15.04 -5.84 3.50
CA LEU A 145 14.45 -6.20 2.21
C LEU A 145 15.18 -5.52 1.06
N TRP A 146 15.43 -4.21 1.20
CA TRP A 146 16.10 -3.43 0.17
C TRP A 146 17.53 -3.90 -0.12
N ALA A 147 18.27 -4.26 0.92
CA ALA A 147 19.63 -4.80 0.80
C ALA A 147 19.67 -6.16 0.07
N LYS A 148 18.56 -6.91 0.07
CA LYS A 148 18.46 -8.24 -0.57
C LYS A 148 17.88 -8.22 -1.99
N ARG A 149 17.61 -7.04 -2.56
CA ARG A 149 17.24 -6.93 -3.97
C ARG A 149 18.34 -7.51 -4.88
N ASN A 150 17.93 -7.99 -6.03
CA ASN A 150 18.91 -8.54 -6.97
C ASN A 150 19.87 -7.45 -7.47
N ASN A 151 21.15 -7.71 -7.45
CA ASN A 151 22.20 -6.72 -7.80
C ASN A 151 22.23 -6.37 -9.30
N VAL A 152 21.67 -7.22 -10.17
CA VAL A 152 21.67 -7.01 -11.63
C VAL A 152 20.39 -6.32 -12.08
N THR A 153 19.23 -6.82 -11.62
CA THR A 153 17.92 -6.31 -12.03
C THR A 153 17.38 -5.21 -11.12
N GLY A 154 17.84 -5.14 -9.87
CA GLY A 154 17.27 -4.28 -8.84
C GLY A 154 15.92 -4.77 -8.30
N LEU A 155 15.43 -5.91 -8.76
CA LEU A 155 14.12 -6.45 -8.39
C LEU A 155 14.15 -7.17 -7.04
N LEU A 156 12.97 -7.21 -6.40
CA LEU A 156 12.68 -7.92 -5.17
C LEU A 156 11.84 -9.17 -5.46
N GLY A 157 12.00 -10.20 -4.66
CA GLY A 157 11.11 -11.36 -4.66
C GLY A 157 9.82 -11.11 -3.86
N SER A 158 8.88 -12.02 -3.94
CA SER A 158 7.59 -11.91 -3.24
C SER A 158 7.60 -12.50 -1.83
N VAL A 159 8.43 -13.51 -1.56
CA VAL A 159 8.50 -14.22 -0.27
C VAL A 159 9.95 -14.48 0.12
N ILE A 160 10.28 -14.21 1.38
CA ILE A 160 11.63 -14.33 1.94
C ILE A 160 11.59 -15.11 3.26
N ASP A 161 12.64 -15.88 3.53
CA ASP A 161 12.82 -16.57 4.81
C ASP A 161 13.38 -15.61 5.87
N VAL A 162 12.69 -15.50 7.01
CA VAL A 162 13.03 -14.56 8.10
C VAL A 162 14.39 -14.88 8.73
N ASN A 163 14.78 -16.14 8.79
CA ASN A 163 15.98 -16.58 9.47
C ASN A 163 17.22 -16.51 8.56
N SER A 164 17.11 -17.06 7.35
CA SER A 164 18.24 -17.08 6.40
C SER A 164 18.34 -15.80 5.57
N GLY A 165 17.21 -15.14 5.32
CA GLY A 165 17.10 -14.02 4.39
C GLY A 165 17.22 -14.42 2.93
N GLU A 166 16.98 -15.70 2.62
CA GLU A 166 16.95 -16.20 1.25
C GLU A 166 15.56 -16.03 0.64
N TRP A 167 15.52 -15.68 -0.63
CA TRP A 167 14.26 -15.58 -1.37
C TRP A 167 13.68 -16.97 -1.65
N LEU A 168 12.51 -17.23 -1.07
CA LEU A 168 11.72 -18.45 -1.31
C LEU A 168 10.82 -18.27 -2.54
N GLY A 169 10.28 -17.06 -2.75
CA GLY A 169 9.50 -16.66 -3.92
C GLY A 169 10.28 -15.74 -4.82
N GLN A 170 10.80 -16.24 -5.92
CA GLN A 170 11.60 -15.47 -6.89
C GLN A 170 10.76 -14.71 -7.91
N LEU A 171 9.44 -14.78 -7.78
CA LEU A 171 8.50 -14.00 -8.60
C LEU A 171 8.58 -12.53 -8.17
N SER A 172 8.80 -11.65 -9.13
CA SER A 172 8.74 -10.21 -8.97
C SER A 172 7.59 -9.66 -9.82
N GLY A 173 6.75 -8.83 -9.22
CA GLY A 173 5.54 -8.27 -9.82
C GLY A 173 5.08 -7.02 -9.09
N LEU A 174 3.83 -6.63 -9.31
CA LEU A 174 3.17 -5.49 -8.67
C LEU A 174 1.92 -5.91 -7.86
N GLY A 175 1.67 -7.20 -7.78
CA GLY A 175 0.51 -7.76 -7.09
C GLY A 175 0.87 -8.42 -5.77
N ALA A 176 0.11 -9.46 -5.41
CA ALA A 176 0.13 -10.11 -4.11
C ALA A 176 1.53 -10.40 -3.55
N GLY A 177 1.77 -9.89 -2.36
CA GLY A 177 2.98 -10.11 -1.57
C GLY A 177 4.12 -9.13 -1.79
N ILE A 178 3.96 -8.14 -2.71
CA ILE A 178 4.97 -7.11 -2.96
C ILE A 178 4.37 -5.70 -3.15
N ASP A 179 3.09 -5.61 -3.46
CA ASP A 179 2.29 -4.44 -3.84
C ASP A 179 2.49 -3.21 -2.96
N SER A 180 2.06 -3.26 -1.72
CA SER A 180 2.12 -2.16 -0.75
C SER A 180 3.55 -1.76 -0.32
N PHE A 181 4.56 -2.59 -0.60
CA PHE A 181 5.95 -2.21 -0.32
C PHE A 181 6.38 -0.97 -1.11
N PHE A 182 6.12 -0.94 -2.42
CA PHE A 182 6.46 0.21 -3.27
C PHE A 182 5.65 1.45 -2.88
N GLU A 183 4.38 1.24 -2.60
CA GLU A 183 3.47 2.29 -2.13
C GLU A 183 4.01 2.96 -0.86
N TYR A 184 4.46 2.16 0.13
CA TYR A 184 4.93 2.67 1.41
C TYR A 184 6.29 3.37 1.33
N LEU A 185 7.18 2.99 0.43
CA LEU A 185 8.39 3.78 0.17
C LEU A 185 8.04 5.22 -0.23
N LEU A 186 7.09 5.39 -1.16
CA LEU A 186 6.66 6.73 -1.60
C LEU A 186 5.87 7.47 -0.51
N LYS A 187 4.95 6.80 0.18
CA LYS A 187 4.13 7.39 1.24
C LYS A 187 4.95 7.79 2.47
N ASN A 188 5.97 7.01 2.84
CA ASN A 188 6.92 7.37 3.88
C ASN A 188 7.67 8.68 3.54
N TYR A 189 8.15 8.83 2.30
CA TYR A 189 8.74 10.08 1.87
C TYR A 189 7.75 11.25 1.96
N ILE A 190 6.52 11.07 1.45
CA ILE A 190 5.50 12.11 1.47
C ILE A 190 5.19 12.55 2.92
N LEU A 191 5.05 11.60 3.85
CA LEU A 191 4.68 11.88 5.23
C LEU A 191 5.85 12.38 6.08
N PHE A 192 7.00 11.72 5.99
CA PHE A 192 8.14 11.98 6.89
C PHE A 192 9.25 12.84 6.27
N GLY A 193 9.31 12.92 4.94
CA GLY A 193 10.33 13.71 4.23
C GLY A 193 11.71 13.06 4.21
N ASP A 194 11.81 11.73 4.36
CA ASP A 194 13.08 11.03 4.29
C ASP A 194 13.46 10.73 2.83
N GLU A 195 14.50 11.41 2.34
CA GLU A 195 14.99 11.29 0.97
C GLU A 195 15.45 9.85 0.64
N SER A 196 15.83 9.06 1.63
CA SER A 196 16.24 7.67 1.41
C SER A 196 15.08 6.82 0.89
N ASP A 197 13.86 7.07 1.37
CA ASP A 197 12.66 6.36 0.91
C ASP A 197 12.32 6.72 -0.55
N LEU A 198 12.46 8.01 -0.91
CA LEU A 198 12.27 8.45 -2.29
C LEU A 198 13.32 7.80 -3.23
N HIS A 199 14.58 7.77 -2.81
CA HIS A 199 15.62 7.12 -3.61
C HIS A 199 15.36 5.61 -3.79
N MET A 200 14.97 4.92 -2.73
CA MET A 200 14.58 3.50 -2.82
C MET A 200 13.39 3.32 -3.76
N PHE A 201 12.37 4.17 -3.66
CA PHE A 201 11.21 4.14 -4.55
C PHE A 201 11.60 4.38 -6.01
N ASP A 202 12.38 5.42 -6.32
CA ASP A 202 12.78 5.75 -7.69
C ASP A 202 13.64 4.65 -8.32
N ASP A 203 14.53 4.02 -7.55
CA ASP A 203 15.33 2.89 -8.01
C ASP A 203 14.43 1.66 -8.28
N ALA A 204 13.48 1.36 -7.37
CA ALA A 204 12.52 0.29 -7.55
C ALA A 204 11.62 0.54 -8.78
N TYR A 205 11.08 1.76 -8.92
CA TYR A 205 10.22 2.13 -10.04
C TYR A 205 10.95 2.02 -11.39
N ARG A 206 12.23 2.39 -11.45
CA ARG A 206 13.07 2.22 -12.62
C ARG A 206 13.23 0.74 -12.98
N SER A 207 13.50 -0.11 -12.00
CA SER A 207 13.62 -1.57 -12.20
C SER A 207 12.29 -2.19 -12.64
N VAL A 208 11.18 -1.79 -12.03
CA VAL A 208 9.82 -2.19 -12.40
C VAL A 208 9.53 -1.82 -13.85
N THR A 209 9.78 -0.58 -14.24
CA THR A 209 9.54 -0.11 -15.60
C THR A 209 10.43 -0.83 -16.61
N GLN A 210 11.68 -1.11 -16.28
CA GLN A 210 12.62 -1.77 -17.17
C GLN A 210 12.31 -3.26 -17.37
N TYR A 211 11.93 -3.98 -16.31
CA TYR A 211 11.84 -5.44 -16.34
C TYR A 211 10.43 -6.00 -16.34
N LEU A 212 9.45 -5.30 -15.76
CA LEU A 212 8.07 -5.80 -15.70
C LEU A 212 7.21 -5.24 -16.83
N ARG A 213 7.45 -3.98 -17.22
CA ARG A 213 6.64 -3.31 -18.24
C ARG A 213 6.88 -3.90 -19.63
N ARG A 214 5.82 -4.19 -20.35
CA ARG A 214 5.82 -4.67 -21.76
C ARG A 214 4.88 -3.79 -22.58
N GLY A 215 5.02 -3.86 -23.89
CA GLY A 215 4.20 -3.10 -24.84
C GLY A 215 4.88 -1.84 -25.36
N ARG A 216 4.08 -0.93 -25.97
CA ARG A 216 4.59 0.32 -26.55
C ARG A 216 5.28 1.20 -25.50
N VAL A 217 6.24 2.02 -25.96
CA VAL A 217 7.10 2.82 -25.08
C VAL A 217 6.29 3.86 -24.32
N ASN A 218 5.50 4.67 -25.03
CA ASN A 218 4.63 5.65 -24.39
C ASN A 218 3.18 5.13 -24.40
N CYS A 219 2.50 5.31 -23.27
CA CYS A 219 1.11 4.91 -23.10
C CYS A 219 0.19 5.49 -24.20
N MET A 220 0.39 6.74 -24.59
CA MET A 220 -0.48 7.48 -25.49
C MET A 220 -0.15 7.28 -26.99
N ASP A 221 0.88 6.51 -27.33
CA ASP A 221 1.20 6.24 -28.73
C ASP A 221 0.13 5.35 -29.36
N GLU A 222 -0.25 5.65 -30.61
CA GLU A 222 -1.25 4.87 -31.36
C GLU A 222 -0.73 3.52 -31.85
N GLU A 223 0.59 3.38 -32.03
CA GLU A 223 1.23 2.19 -32.53
C GLU A 223 1.78 1.29 -31.40
N GLY A 224 1.66 -0.02 -31.59
CA GLY A 224 2.18 -1.03 -30.68
C GLY A 224 1.15 -1.59 -29.72
N ILE A 225 1.56 -2.63 -28.99
CA ILE A 225 0.70 -3.34 -28.04
C ILE A 225 0.49 -2.47 -26.78
N HIS A 226 -0.71 -2.50 -26.22
CA HIS A 226 -1.03 -1.79 -24.99
C HIS A 226 -0.06 -2.16 -23.85
N PRO A 227 0.41 -1.18 -23.06
CA PRO A 227 1.32 -1.45 -21.94
C PRO A 227 0.69 -2.37 -20.90
N ILE A 228 1.45 -3.36 -20.45
CA ILE A 228 1.09 -4.27 -19.37
C ILE A 228 2.30 -4.50 -18.47
N PHE A 229 2.09 -4.56 -17.17
CA PHE A 229 3.10 -5.01 -16.22
C PHE A 229 2.90 -6.50 -15.95
N VAL A 230 3.94 -7.28 -16.17
CA VAL A 230 3.91 -8.74 -16.06
C VAL A 230 4.79 -9.22 -14.92
N ASN A 231 4.51 -10.42 -14.42
CA ASN A 231 5.35 -11.04 -13.42
C ASN A 231 6.59 -11.67 -14.06
N VAL A 232 7.75 -11.41 -13.48
CA VAL A 232 9.05 -11.86 -13.99
C VAL A 232 9.84 -12.60 -12.90
N ASN A 233 10.85 -13.36 -13.31
CA ASN A 233 11.85 -13.87 -12.37
C ASN A 233 12.76 -12.72 -11.93
N MET A 234 12.92 -12.49 -10.63
CA MET A 234 13.69 -11.39 -10.07
C MET A 234 15.16 -11.36 -10.47
N HIS A 235 15.76 -12.52 -10.76
CA HIS A 235 17.18 -12.63 -11.12
C HIS A 235 17.45 -12.36 -12.60
N THR A 236 16.53 -12.76 -13.48
CA THR A 236 16.74 -12.70 -14.93
C THR A 236 15.90 -11.62 -15.63
N GLY A 237 14.85 -11.11 -14.99
CA GLY A 237 13.88 -10.19 -15.61
C GLY A 237 13.03 -10.85 -16.71
N GLN A 238 13.12 -12.18 -16.88
CA GLN A 238 12.35 -12.93 -17.87
C GLN A 238 10.93 -13.16 -17.37
N LEU A 239 9.98 -13.21 -18.32
CA LEU A 239 8.58 -13.53 -18.05
C LEU A 239 8.47 -14.84 -17.26
N ALA A 240 7.79 -14.80 -16.13
CA ALA A 240 7.61 -15.95 -15.26
C ALA A 240 6.19 -16.52 -15.29
N THR A 241 5.18 -15.65 -15.47
CA THR A 241 3.78 -16.05 -15.52
C THR A 241 3.00 -15.29 -16.57
N THR A 242 1.85 -15.83 -16.97
CA THR A 242 0.95 -15.23 -17.97
C THR A 242 -0.30 -14.61 -17.37
N TRP A 243 -0.30 -14.43 -16.06
CA TRP A 243 -1.41 -13.82 -15.31
C TRP A 243 -0.98 -12.54 -14.60
N ILE A 244 -1.95 -11.69 -14.35
CA ILE A 244 -1.86 -10.49 -13.51
C ILE A 244 -2.89 -10.58 -12.38
N ASP A 245 -2.56 -9.98 -11.23
CA ASP A 245 -3.43 -9.94 -10.04
C ASP A 245 -4.38 -8.73 -10.07
N ALA A 246 -5.54 -8.85 -9.43
CA ALA A 246 -6.43 -7.73 -9.17
C ALA A 246 -5.77 -6.65 -8.28
N LEU A 247 -4.95 -7.08 -7.31
CA LEU A 247 -4.23 -6.16 -6.40
C LEU A 247 -3.32 -5.18 -7.14
N GLN A 248 -2.73 -5.60 -8.27
CA GLN A 248 -1.89 -4.73 -9.09
C GLN A 248 -2.63 -3.49 -9.62
N ALA A 249 -3.96 -3.46 -9.60
CA ALA A 249 -4.75 -2.30 -10.01
C ALA A 249 -4.43 -1.05 -9.15
N SER A 250 -4.05 -1.21 -7.87
CA SER A 250 -3.64 -0.12 -6.98
C SER A 250 -2.40 0.62 -7.46
N PHE A 251 -1.54 -0.03 -8.27
CA PHE A 251 -0.30 0.61 -8.73
C PHE A 251 -0.55 1.84 -9.62
N SER A 252 -1.71 1.95 -10.26
CA SER A 252 -2.12 3.20 -10.94
C SER A 252 -2.22 4.37 -9.96
N ALA A 253 -2.71 4.15 -8.72
CA ALA A 253 -2.73 5.18 -7.69
C ALA A 253 -1.31 5.58 -7.25
N VAL A 254 -0.39 4.63 -7.14
CA VAL A 254 1.03 4.90 -6.86
C VAL A 254 1.67 5.72 -7.99
N GLN A 255 1.36 5.40 -9.26
CA GLN A 255 1.81 6.19 -10.41
C GLN A 255 1.25 7.61 -10.40
N VAL A 256 -0.03 7.80 -10.00
CA VAL A 256 -0.62 9.13 -9.79
C VAL A 256 0.15 9.90 -8.72
N LEU A 257 0.42 9.30 -7.56
CA LEU A 257 1.17 9.93 -6.48
C LEU A 257 2.60 10.32 -6.91
N ARG A 258 3.22 9.53 -7.78
CA ARG A 258 4.51 9.85 -8.38
C ARG A 258 4.43 10.95 -9.43
N GLY A 259 3.26 11.21 -10.01
CA GLY A 259 3.04 12.15 -11.11
C GLY A 259 3.14 11.53 -12.50
N ASP A 260 3.21 10.21 -12.63
CA ASP A 260 3.27 9.46 -13.90
C ASP A 260 1.86 9.11 -14.39
N ILE A 261 1.12 10.17 -14.76
CA ILE A 261 -0.32 10.09 -15.04
C ILE A 261 -0.62 9.26 -16.30
N ASP A 262 0.22 9.33 -17.33
CA ASP A 262 -0.03 8.59 -18.57
C ASP A 262 0.08 7.08 -18.38
N GLU A 263 1.08 6.62 -17.65
CA GLU A 263 1.20 5.21 -17.28
C GLU A 263 0.06 4.76 -16.36
N ALA A 264 -0.35 5.60 -15.41
CA ALA A 264 -1.50 5.32 -14.55
C ALA A 264 -2.79 5.13 -15.36
N ILE A 265 -3.02 5.96 -16.39
CA ILE A 265 -4.18 5.84 -17.29
C ILE A 265 -4.16 4.51 -18.03
N CYS A 266 -3.02 4.11 -18.59
CA CYS A 266 -2.90 2.85 -19.32
C CYS A 266 -3.15 1.64 -18.43
N LEU A 267 -2.54 1.60 -17.25
CA LEU A 267 -2.73 0.49 -16.32
C LEU A 267 -4.18 0.41 -15.84
N HIS A 268 -4.78 1.54 -15.47
CA HIS A 268 -6.19 1.61 -15.08
C HIS A 268 -7.12 1.14 -16.21
N ALA A 269 -6.89 1.57 -17.44
CA ALA A 269 -7.71 1.20 -18.58
C ALA A 269 -7.70 -0.32 -18.86
N LEU A 270 -6.58 -1.00 -18.63
CA LEU A 270 -6.49 -2.46 -18.71
C LEU A 270 -7.44 -3.12 -17.71
N TYR A 271 -7.42 -2.68 -16.43
CA TYR A 271 -8.31 -3.23 -15.41
C TYR A 271 -9.77 -2.88 -15.66
N TYR A 272 -10.06 -1.70 -16.20
CA TYR A 272 -11.42 -1.35 -16.60
C TYR A 272 -11.94 -2.25 -17.74
N SER A 273 -11.11 -2.61 -18.72
CA SER A 273 -11.51 -3.54 -19.78
C SER A 273 -11.79 -4.95 -19.22
N ILE A 274 -11.00 -5.43 -18.24
CA ILE A 274 -11.28 -6.69 -17.55
C ILE A 274 -12.58 -6.60 -16.74
N TRP A 275 -12.80 -5.47 -16.03
CA TRP A 275 -14.04 -5.20 -15.29
C TRP A 275 -15.26 -5.25 -16.22
N ARG A 276 -15.21 -4.58 -17.38
CA ARG A 276 -16.30 -4.59 -18.36
C ARG A 276 -16.59 -5.98 -18.90
N LYS A 277 -15.55 -6.82 -19.06
CA LYS A 277 -15.73 -8.19 -19.53
C LYS A 277 -16.48 -9.07 -18.54
N PHE A 278 -16.18 -8.95 -17.26
CA PHE A 278 -16.71 -9.85 -16.23
C PHE A 278 -17.69 -9.16 -15.26
N GLY A 279 -17.87 -7.86 -15.31
CA GLY A 279 -18.70 -7.09 -14.37
C GLY A 279 -18.06 -6.91 -12.98
N VAL A 280 -17.04 -7.69 -12.65
CA VAL A 280 -16.18 -7.60 -11.46
C VAL A 280 -14.79 -8.13 -11.82
N LEU A 281 -13.73 -7.78 -11.06
CA LEU A 281 -12.38 -8.26 -11.35
C LEU A 281 -12.18 -9.68 -10.80
N PRO A 282 -11.71 -10.65 -11.61
CA PRO A 282 -11.19 -11.90 -11.07
C PRO A 282 -9.91 -11.64 -10.27
N GLU A 283 -9.65 -12.41 -9.23
CA GLU A 283 -8.43 -12.31 -8.42
C GLU A 283 -7.16 -12.45 -9.26
N ARG A 284 -7.19 -13.33 -10.29
CA ARG A 284 -6.14 -13.42 -11.32
C ARG A 284 -6.74 -13.55 -12.71
N PHE A 285 -6.18 -12.77 -13.63
CA PHE A 285 -6.54 -12.81 -15.04
C PHE A 285 -5.34 -13.22 -15.89
N ASN A 286 -5.51 -14.27 -16.69
CA ASN A 286 -4.53 -14.73 -17.66
C ASN A 286 -4.72 -13.98 -18.98
N TRP A 287 -3.78 -13.10 -19.27
CA TRP A 287 -3.85 -12.21 -20.43
C TRP A 287 -3.55 -12.92 -21.76
N GLN A 288 -2.89 -14.09 -21.76
CA GLN A 288 -2.65 -14.85 -22.99
C GLN A 288 -3.90 -15.59 -23.46
N ILE A 289 -4.55 -16.32 -22.53
CA ILE A 289 -5.78 -17.04 -22.86
C ILE A 289 -7.05 -16.20 -22.66
N LYS A 290 -6.88 -14.95 -22.17
CA LYS A 290 -7.97 -13.98 -21.96
C LYS A 290 -9.07 -14.47 -21.03
N MET A 291 -8.72 -15.25 -20.02
CA MET A 291 -9.62 -15.91 -19.07
C MET A 291 -9.11 -15.75 -17.62
N PRO A 292 -9.99 -15.85 -16.62
CA PRO A 292 -9.57 -15.84 -15.22
C PRO A 292 -8.81 -17.14 -14.87
N ASP A 293 -7.68 -17.01 -14.16
CA ASP A 293 -6.98 -18.14 -13.54
C ASP A 293 -7.47 -18.39 -12.11
N VAL A 294 -7.83 -17.32 -11.38
CA VAL A 294 -8.47 -17.37 -10.07
C VAL A 294 -9.77 -16.60 -10.15
N LEU A 295 -10.88 -17.30 -9.90
CA LEU A 295 -12.20 -16.92 -10.34
C LEU A 295 -12.95 -15.98 -9.40
N PHE A 296 -12.59 -15.91 -8.11
CA PHE A 296 -13.34 -15.15 -7.12
C PHE A 296 -13.03 -13.65 -7.16
N TYR A 297 -14.00 -12.87 -6.69
CA TYR A 297 -13.86 -11.42 -6.43
C TYR A 297 -14.32 -11.13 -5.01
N PRO A 298 -13.40 -10.89 -4.06
CA PRO A 298 -13.72 -10.67 -2.65
C PRO A 298 -14.00 -9.19 -2.33
N LEU A 299 -14.68 -8.46 -3.21
CA LEU A 299 -15.06 -7.05 -3.03
C LEU A 299 -13.85 -6.09 -2.96
N ARG A 300 -12.79 -6.39 -3.66
CA ARG A 300 -11.52 -5.67 -3.62
C ARG A 300 -11.62 -4.19 -4.00
N PRO A 301 -10.81 -3.30 -3.30
CA PRO A 301 -10.83 -1.86 -3.48
C PRO A 301 -9.87 -1.31 -4.52
N GLU A 302 -8.82 -2.02 -4.93
CA GLU A 302 -7.65 -1.48 -5.63
C GLU A 302 -8.01 -0.80 -6.96
N PHE A 303 -9.05 -1.28 -7.62
CA PHE A 303 -9.50 -0.68 -8.87
C PHE A 303 -10.30 0.61 -8.64
N ILE A 304 -11.17 0.68 -7.64
CA ILE A 304 -11.88 1.92 -7.31
C ILE A 304 -10.95 2.96 -6.67
N GLU A 305 -9.95 2.53 -5.89
CA GLU A 305 -8.88 3.38 -5.40
C GLU A 305 -8.21 4.12 -6.55
N SER A 306 -7.71 3.40 -7.55
CA SER A 306 -7.06 3.96 -8.73
C SER A 306 -7.98 4.86 -9.54
N THR A 307 -9.28 4.52 -9.63
CA THR A 307 -10.31 5.35 -10.27
C THR A 307 -10.46 6.69 -9.55
N TYR A 308 -10.50 6.66 -8.21
CA TYR A 308 -10.58 7.86 -7.38
C TYR A 308 -9.34 8.76 -7.57
N PHE A 309 -8.14 8.20 -7.47
CA PHE A 309 -6.91 8.99 -7.60
C PHE A 309 -6.76 9.59 -9.00
N LEU A 310 -7.10 8.86 -10.04
CA LEU A 310 -7.10 9.37 -11.42
C LEU A 310 -8.13 10.48 -11.61
N TYR A 311 -9.32 10.36 -11.01
CA TYR A 311 -10.29 11.46 -11.00
C TYR A 311 -9.74 12.70 -10.29
N GLN A 312 -9.14 12.53 -9.12
CA GLN A 312 -8.56 13.66 -8.38
C GLN A 312 -7.44 14.36 -9.17
N ALA A 313 -6.59 13.60 -9.83
CA ALA A 313 -5.46 14.12 -10.60
C ALA A 313 -5.86 14.78 -11.94
N THR A 314 -6.93 14.28 -12.58
CA THR A 314 -7.28 14.69 -13.95
C THR A 314 -8.59 15.50 -14.02
N LYS A 315 -9.46 15.33 -13.05
CA LYS A 315 -10.85 15.82 -13.05
C LYS A 315 -11.63 15.42 -14.32
N ASN A 316 -11.23 14.29 -14.93
CA ASN A 316 -11.88 13.79 -16.12
C ASN A 316 -13.13 12.99 -15.74
N PRO A 317 -14.34 13.38 -16.21
CA PRO A 317 -15.60 12.73 -15.84
C PRO A 317 -15.70 11.27 -16.30
N PHE A 318 -14.80 10.80 -17.16
CA PHE A 318 -14.68 9.38 -17.50
C PHE A 318 -14.54 8.50 -16.25
N TYR A 319 -13.78 8.94 -15.26
CA TYR A 319 -13.59 8.18 -14.01
C TYR A 319 -14.84 8.16 -13.13
N LEU A 320 -15.70 9.18 -13.20
CA LEU A 320 -17.03 9.14 -12.58
C LEU A 320 -17.91 8.09 -13.26
N HIS A 321 -17.84 7.98 -14.60
CA HIS A 321 -18.52 6.93 -15.33
C HIS A 321 -18.02 5.52 -14.91
N VAL A 322 -16.70 5.33 -14.82
CA VAL A 322 -16.13 4.05 -14.33
C VAL A 322 -16.62 3.74 -12.90
N GLY A 323 -16.59 4.73 -12.00
CA GLY A 323 -17.09 4.56 -10.63
C GLY A 323 -18.57 4.20 -10.60
N ARG A 324 -19.37 4.74 -11.51
CA ARG A 324 -20.80 4.39 -11.65
C ARG A 324 -20.95 2.93 -12.11
N ASP A 325 -20.19 2.48 -13.09
CA ASP A 325 -20.20 1.09 -13.54
C ASP A 325 -19.81 0.13 -12.40
N ILE A 326 -18.80 0.52 -11.58
CA ILE A 326 -18.40 -0.25 -10.40
C ILE A 326 -19.57 -0.34 -9.41
N LEU A 327 -20.18 0.78 -9.07
CA LEU A 327 -21.30 0.83 -8.11
C LEU A 327 -22.51 0.02 -8.58
N ASP A 328 -22.88 0.16 -9.85
CA ASP A 328 -24.02 -0.56 -10.44
C ASP A 328 -23.75 -2.07 -10.45
N ASN A 329 -22.53 -2.50 -10.79
CA ASN A 329 -22.14 -3.91 -10.79
C ASN A 329 -22.03 -4.50 -9.37
N LEU A 330 -21.54 -3.76 -8.40
CA LEU A 330 -21.55 -4.19 -6.99
C LEU A 330 -22.99 -4.41 -6.51
N ASN A 331 -23.89 -3.48 -6.80
CA ASN A 331 -25.30 -3.62 -6.44
C ASN A 331 -25.99 -4.79 -7.18
N LEU A 332 -25.59 -5.04 -8.43
CA LEU A 332 -26.20 -6.08 -9.25
C LEU A 332 -25.73 -7.50 -8.88
N TYR A 333 -24.43 -7.67 -8.63
CA TYR A 333 -23.80 -8.99 -8.54
C TYR A 333 -23.41 -9.40 -7.11
N THR A 334 -23.29 -8.46 -6.16
CA THR A 334 -22.74 -8.77 -4.84
C THR A 334 -23.68 -8.44 -3.69
N LYS A 335 -24.76 -7.66 -3.93
CA LYS A 335 -25.71 -7.28 -2.90
C LYS A 335 -26.58 -8.46 -2.48
N VAL A 336 -26.68 -8.69 -1.17
CA VAL A 336 -27.51 -9.70 -0.53
C VAL A 336 -28.43 -9.06 0.51
N GLU A 337 -29.29 -9.85 1.17
CA GLU A 337 -30.27 -9.33 2.13
C GLU A 337 -29.63 -8.51 3.27
N CYS A 338 -28.51 -8.96 3.82
CA CYS A 338 -27.85 -8.34 4.97
C CYS A 338 -26.51 -7.64 4.63
N GLY A 339 -26.29 -7.26 3.37
CA GLY A 339 -25.06 -6.57 2.98
C GLY A 339 -24.58 -6.94 1.59
N PHE A 340 -23.30 -7.30 1.47
CA PHE A 340 -22.66 -7.66 0.22
C PHE A 340 -21.87 -8.95 0.41
N ALA A 341 -21.71 -9.72 -0.65
CA ALA A 341 -21.03 -11.01 -0.61
C ALA A 341 -19.95 -11.11 -1.69
N THR A 342 -18.90 -11.87 -1.39
CA THR A 342 -17.86 -12.24 -2.34
C THR A 342 -18.46 -12.98 -3.53
N VAL A 343 -18.07 -12.61 -4.75
CA VAL A 343 -18.38 -13.41 -5.94
C VAL A 343 -17.42 -14.59 -5.97
N HIS A 344 -17.94 -15.80 -5.90
CA HIS A 344 -17.17 -17.04 -5.93
C HIS A 344 -16.61 -17.32 -7.34
N ASP A 345 -17.40 -17.11 -8.36
CA ASP A 345 -16.99 -17.25 -9.77
C ASP A 345 -17.46 -16.05 -10.59
N VAL A 346 -16.52 -15.26 -11.10
CA VAL A 346 -16.82 -14.06 -11.91
C VAL A 346 -17.52 -14.37 -13.24
N ARG A 347 -17.56 -15.64 -13.68
CA ARG A 347 -18.20 -16.05 -14.94
C ARG A 347 -19.73 -16.24 -14.77
N ASP A 348 -20.15 -16.86 -13.69
CA ASP A 348 -21.56 -17.17 -13.40
C ASP A 348 -22.17 -16.35 -12.27
N LYS A 349 -21.36 -15.57 -11.54
CA LYS A 349 -21.78 -14.70 -10.42
C LYS A 349 -22.31 -15.45 -9.20
N THR A 350 -21.96 -16.72 -9.02
CA THR A 350 -22.22 -17.43 -7.77
C THR A 350 -21.59 -16.69 -6.60
N LEU A 351 -22.26 -16.69 -5.44
CA LEU A 351 -21.83 -15.94 -4.26
C LEU A 351 -21.29 -16.88 -3.18
N GLU A 352 -20.38 -16.33 -2.37
CA GLU A 352 -19.84 -16.93 -1.15
C GLU A 352 -20.23 -16.02 0.03
N ASP A 353 -20.73 -16.61 1.13
CA ASP A 353 -21.07 -15.87 2.36
C ASP A 353 -19.81 -15.35 3.06
N ARG A 354 -19.24 -14.29 2.47
CA ARG A 354 -18.01 -13.66 2.91
C ARG A 354 -18.00 -12.19 2.49
N MET A 355 -17.83 -11.30 3.45
CA MET A 355 -17.63 -9.87 3.24
C MET A 355 -16.37 -9.42 3.99
N GLU A 356 -15.35 -9.06 3.26
CA GLU A 356 -14.07 -8.61 3.83
C GLU A 356 -14.20 -7.22 4.46
N SER A 357 -13.40 -6.94 5.50
CA SER A 357 -13.41 -5.66 6.21
C SER A 357 -13.07 -4.48 5.29
N PHE A 358 -12.15 -4.67 4.36
CA PHE A 358 -11.75 -3.63 3.41
C PHE A 358 -12.88 -3.19 2.45
N PHE A 359 -13.95 -3.97 2.31
CA PHE A 359 -15.09 -3.51 1.52
C PHE A 359 -15.69 -2.21 2.07
N LEU A 360 -15.89 -2.13 3.39
CA LEU A 360 -16.41 -0.92 4.04
C LEU A 360 -15.33 0.15 4.23
N SER A 361 -14.14 -0.26 4.67
CA SER A 361 -13.06 0.68 4.98
C SER A 361 -12.43 1.32 3.76
N GLU A 362 -12.53 0.68 2.58
CA GLU A 362 -11.87 1.11 1.36
C GLU A 362 -12.83 1.22 0.17
N THR A 363 -13.41 0.12 -0.30
CA THR A 363 -14.24 0.11 -1.52
C THR A 363 -15.40 1.12 -1.41
N CYS A 364 -16.15 1.08 -0.31
CA CYS A 364 -17.24 2.05 -0.08
C CYS A 364 -16.72 3.46 0.15
N LYS A 365 -15.57 3.62 0.83
CA LYS A 365 -14.95 4.92 1.09
C LYS A 365 -14.51 5.61 -0.20
N TYR A 366 -13.77 4.91 -1.07
CA TYR A 366 -13.33 5.49 -2.34
C TYR A 366 -14.50 5.78 -3.28
N LEU A 367 -15.55 4.93 -3.31
CA LEU A 367 -16.78 5.24 -4.03
C LEU A 367 -17.48 6.49 -3.48
N TYR A 368 -17.60 6.60 -2.15
CA TYR A 368 -18.18 7.79 -1.53
C TYR A 368 -17.39 9.06 -1.88
N LEU A 369 -16.06 9.02 -1.72
CA LEU A 369 -15.19 10.16 -2.01
C LEU A 369 -15.18 10.51 -3.50
N LEU A 370 -15.32 9.54 -4.39
CA LEU A 370 -15.37 9.79 -5.84
C LEU A 370 -16.56 10.67 -6.23
N PHE A 371 -17.72 10.47 -5.58
CA PHE A 371 -18.96 11.17 -5.92
C PHE A 371 -19.28 12.38 -5.00
N ASP A 372 -18.56 12.55 -3.90
CA ASP A 372 -18.73 13.69 -2.99
C ASP A 372 -17.65 14.75 -3.28
N GLU A 373 -17.86 15.53 -4.35
CA GLU A 373 -16.88 16.55 -4.81
C GLU A 373 -16.65 17.64 -3.77
N ASP A 374 -17.64 17.95 -2.94
CA ASP A 374 -17.59 18.97 -1.91
C ASP A 374 -16.90 18.48 -0.62
N ASN A 375 -16.49 17.21 -0.58
CA ASN A 375 -15.79 16.67 0.56
C ASN A 375 -14.47 17.40 0.81
N TYR A 376 -14.17 17.66 2.07
CA TYR A 376 -12.95 18.37 2.46
C TYR A 376 -11.67 17.70 1.92
N LEU A 377 -11.61 16.35 1.90
CA LEU A 377 -10.49 15.62 1.32
C LEU A 377 -10.31 15.91 -0.18
N ASN A 378 -11.41 16.05 -0.92
CA ASN A 378 -11.35 16.32 -2.36
C ASN A 378 -10.93 17.76 -2.68
N GLN A 379 -11.26 18.71 -1.81
CA GLN A 379 -10.91 20.11 -1.98
C GLN A 379 -9.50 20.45 -1.47
N HIS A 380 -9.04 19.77 -0.42
CA HIS A 380 -7.80 20.11 0.28
C HIS A 380 -6.86 18.91 0.46
N GLY A 381 -7.30 17.67 0.12
CA GLY A 381 -6.63 16.42 0.48
C GLY A 381 -5.19 16.31 -0.02
N ALA A 382 -4.93 16.68 -1.26
CA ALA A 382 -3.62 16.51 -1.89
C ALA A 382 -2.44 17.13 -1.13
N ASN A 383 -2.72 18.20 -0.35
CA ASN A 383 -1.69 18.92 0.40
C ASN A 383 -1.76 18.70 1.91
N HIS A 384 -2.79 18.01 2.41
CA HIS A 384 -3.03 17.92 3.86
C HIS A 384 -3.18 16.49 4.38
N TYR A 385 -3.44 15.52 3.51
CA TYR A 385 -3.72 14.14 3.94
C TYR A 385 -3.06 13.13 3.00
N ILE A 386 -2.76 11.97 3.57
CA ILE A 386 -2.38 10.77 2.83
C ILE A 386 -3.24 9.60 3.31
N PHE A 387 -3.53 8.66 2.42
CA PHE A 387 -4.17 7.41 2.78
C PHE A 387 -3.11 6.33 3.04
N THR A 388 -3.29 5.50 4.06
CA THR A 388 -2.53 4.25 4.19
C THR A 388 -2.94 3.26 3.10
N THR A 389 -2.29 2.10 3.02
CA THR A 389 -2.69 1.04 2.07
C THR A 389 -4.12 0.53 2.33
N GLU A 390 -4.62 0.68 3.55
CA GLU A 390 -5.98 0.33 3.99
C GLU A 390 -6.93 1.55 4.00
N ALA A 391 -6.60 2.59 3.22
CA ALA A 391 -7.36 3.83 3.10
C ALA A 391 -7.62 4.58 4.42
N HIS A 392 -6.80 4.41 5.45
CA HIS A 392 -6.87 5.24 6.66
C HIS A 392 -6.33 6.63 6.37
N ILE A 393 -7.05 7.65 6.83
CA ILE A 393 -6.73 9.05 6.57
C ILE A 393 -5.69 9.52 7.58
N ILE A 394 -4.52 9.93 7.12
CA ILE A 394 -3.44 10.46 7.95
C ILE A 394 -3.16 11.90 7.57
N PRO A 395 -3.28 12.86 8.49
CA PRO A 395 -2.94 14.26 8.22
C PRO A 395 -1.43 14.46 8.07
N LEU A 396 -1.02 15.28 7.10
CA LEU A 396 0.37 15.66 6.86
C LEU A 396 0.80 16.74 7.86
N MET A 397 1.09 16.32 9.09
CA MET A 397 1.46 17.21 10.19
C MET A 397 2.97 17.49 10.19
N ALA A 398 3.36 18.76 10.41
CA ALA A 398 4.75 19.14 10.58
C ALA A 398 5.44 18.37 11.74
N LYS A 399 4.69 18.02 12.80
CA LYS A 399 5.16 17.20 13.92
C LYS A 399 5.66 15.83 13.45
N LEU A 400 5.00 15.20 12.48
CA LEU A 400 5.40 13.90 11.94
C LEU A 400 6.66 13.99 11.05
N ARG A 401 7.00 15.18 10.54
CA ARG A 401 8.23 15.41 9.75
C ARG A 401 9.45 15.76 10.58
N GLN A 402 9.26 16.09 11.86
CA GLN A 402 10.39 16.40 12.73
C GLN A 402 11.14 15.11 13.07
N LYS A 403 12.45 15.09 12.78
CA LYS A 403 13.33 14.01 13.27
C LYS A 403 13.49 14.16 14.78
N VAL A 404 12.82 13.32 15.54
CA VAL A 404 12.85 13.34 17.00
C VAL A 404 14.08 12.61 17.53
N TRP A 405 14.67 11.72 16.72
CA TRP A 405 15.87 10.91 17.03
C TRP A 405 16.72 10.68 15.79
N ASN A 406 18.03 10.46 16.04
CA ASN A 406 18.96 10.07 14.99
C ASN A 406 19.01 8.53 14.93
N LEU A 407 18.34 7.93 13.95
CA LEU A 407 18.28 6.48 13.79
C LEU A 407 19.66 5.83 13.67
N ASN A 408 20.65 6.55 13.10
CA ASN A 408 22.03 6.04 12.93
C ASN A 408 22.81 5.99 14.26
N GLU A 409 22.58 6.92 15.17
CA GLU A 409 23.24 6.91 16.49
C GLU A 409 22.66 5.82 17.40
N MET A 410 21.38 5.48 17.24
CA MET A 410 20.70 4.50 18.08
C MET A 410 20.98 3.06 17.65
N THR A 411 21.23 2.80 16.37
CA THR A 411 21.68 1.47 15.90
C THR A 411 22.99 1.06 16.59
N SER A 412 23.90 2.02 16.80
CA SER A 412 25.14 1.79 17.55
C SER A 412 24.89 1.53 19.05
N TYR A 413 23.83 2.07 19.63
CA TYR A 413 23.47 1.87 21.04
C TYR A 413 22.88 0.47 21.28
N ILE A 414 22.07 -0.02 20.37
CA ILE A 414 21.48 -1.37 20.41
C ILE A 414 22.55 -2.43 20.13
N GLU A 415 23.39 -2.22 19.11
CA GLU A 415 24.53 -3.10 18.83
C GLU A 415 25.50 -3.16 20.01
N ASN A 416 25.75 -2.05 20.68
CA ASN A 416 26.60 -2.01 21.87
C ASN A 416 25.92 -2.66 23.10
N SER A 417 24.58 -2.63 23.20
CA SER A 417 23.86 -3.30 24.28
C SER A 417 23.79 -4.82 24.06
N ILE A 418 23.60 -5.27 22.83
CA ILE A 418 23.65 -6.69 22.44
C ILE A 418 25.09 -7.21 22.53
N ASN A 419 26.06 -6.43 22.10
CA ASN A 419 27.47 -6.80 22.15
C ASN A 419 28.04 -6.85 23.56
N LYS A 420 27.50 -6.10 24.54
CA LYS A 420 27.89 -6.23 25.94
C LYS A 420 27.53 -7.58 26.57
N GLN A 421 26.60 -8.34 25.96
CA GLN A 421 26.28 -9.70 26.40
C GLN A 421 27.06 -10.81 25.66
N ILE A 422 27.79 -10.53 24.56
CA ILE A 422 28.38 -11.54 23.68
C ILE A 422 29.92 -11.45 23.57
N TYR A 423 30.62 -10.38 23.93
CA TYR A 423 32.06 -10.23 23.59
C TYR A 423 33.02 -10.30 24.77
N THR A 424 33.76 -11.42 24.77
CA THR A 424 35.16 -11.52 25.17
C THR A 424 35.99 -11.92 23.93
N ASN A 425 36.32 -10.97 23.03
CA ASN A 425 37.49 -11.07 22.13
C ASN A 425 37.70 -9.76 21.32
N GLU A 426 38.71 -8.97 21.68
CA GLU A 426 38.91 -7.58 21.29
C GLU A 426 39.73 -7.35 19.98
N ASN A 427 40.05 -8.32 19.15
CA ASN A 427 41.10 -8.13 18.13
C ASN A 427 40.69 -8.05 16.65
N GLU A 428 39.40 -8.14 16.30
CA GLU A 428 38.96 -8.07 14.88
C GLU A 428 38.28 -6.74 14.46
N LEU A 429 38.00 -5.84 15.39
CA LEU A 429 37.20 -4.62 15.14
C LEU A 429 37.93 -3.45 14.50
N ILE A 430 39.26 -3.50 14.37
CA ILE A 430 40.09 -2.35 13.90
C ILE A 430 40.08 -2.22 12.37
N ASN A 431 39.83 -3.26 11.62
CA ASN A 431 39.90 -3.22 10.15
C ASN A 431 38.61 -2.79 9.43
N ILE A 432 37.43 -3.00 10.03
CA ILE A 432 36.13 -2.66 9.42
C ILE A 432 35.88 -1.14 9.43
N ASN A 433 36.32 -0.43 10.46
CA ASN A 433 36.11 1.02 10.58
C ASN A 433 36.93 1.89 9.58
N ARG A 434 37.98 1.35 8.97
CA ARG A 434 38.77 2.10 7.96
C ARG A 434 38.14 2.12 6.58
N ASP A 435 37.33 1.14 6.24
CA ASP A 435 36.70 1.05 4.93
C ASP A 435 35.38 1.84 4.88
N ILE A 436 34.64 1.95 5.98
CA ILE A 436 33.44 2.78 6.09
C ILE A 436 33.74 4.27 5.94
N ILE A 437 34.83 4.76 6.53
CA ILE A 437 35.26 6.17 6.44
C ILE A 437 35.70 6.57 5.01
N LYS A 438 36.14 5.62 4.19
CA LYS A 438 36.50 5.88 2.78
C LYS A 438 35.26 6.01 1.88
N VAL A 439 34.20 5.30 2.17
CA VAL A 439 32.91 5.38 1.43
C VAL A 439 32.23 6.71 1.70
N GLU A 440 32.20 7.20 2.93
CA GLU A 440 31.55 8.47 3.29
C GLU A 440 32.22 9.70 2.65
N ARG A 441 33.55 9.70 2.45
CA ARG A 441 34.26 10.82 1.82
C ARG A 441 34.03 10.96 0.32
N ASN A 442 33.63 9.89 -0.35
CA ASN A 442 33.31 9.91 -1.79
C ASN A 442 31.88 10.37 -2.09
N ILE A 443 30.97 10.32 -1.12
CA ILE A 443 29.57 10.75 -1.29
C ILE A 443 29.41 12.27 -1.17
N ILE A 444 30.32 12.96 -0.46
CA ILE A 444 30.23 14.42 -0.22
C ILE A 444 30.66 15.27 -1.43
N SER A 445 31.22 14.68 -2.49
CA SER A 445 31.69 15.43 -3.67
C SER A 445 30.70 15.48 -4.86
N ILE A 446 29.50 14.96 -4.71
CA ILE A 446 28.45 15.13 -5.73
C ILE A 446 27.89 16.55 -5.60
N LYS A 447 28.37 17.41 -6.48
CA LYS A 447 27.90 18.79 -6.65
C LYS A 447 26.37 18.83 -6.62
N LYS A 448 25.80 19.70 -5.76
CA LYS A 448 24.42 20.18 -5.84
C LYS A 448 24.13 20.58 -7.30
N LYS A 449 23.57 19.69 -8.09
CA LYS A 449 22.77 20.08 -9.23
C LYS A 449 21.52 20.70 -8.65
N THR A 450 21.33 21.98 -8.88
CA THR A 450 20.06 22.65 -8.68
C THR A 450 18.99 21.80 -9.38
N VAL A 451 18.17 21.13 -8.58
CA VAL A 451 16.95 20.53 -9.04
C VAL A 451 16.10 21.71 -9.50
N ASN A 452 15.96 21.90 -10.81
CA ASN A 452 14.93 22.74 -11.35
C ASN A 452 13.63 22.22 -10.74
N GLU A 453 12.93 23.07 -10.00
CA GLU A 453 11.57 22.83 -9.57
C GLU A 453 10.77 22.44 -10.82
N THR A 454 10.59 21.15 -11.03
CA THR A 454 9.60 20.66 -11.98
C THR A 454 8.25 20.94 -11.33
N SER A 455 7.75 22.18 -11.57
CA SER A 455 6.37 22.47 -11.27
C SER A 455 5.51 21.39 -11.90
N CYS A 456 4.70 20.70 -11.09
CA CYS A 456 3.69 19.80 -11.59
C CYS A 456 2.85 20.58 -12.61
N ARG A 457 3.03 20.29 -13.90
CA ARG A 457 2.25 20.94 -14.95
C ARG A 457 0.82 20.44 -14.80
N SER A 458 -0.09 21.31 -14.40
CA SER A 458 -1.51 21.02 -14.48
C SER A 458 -1.84 20.63 -15.93
N ARG A 459 -2.57 19.52 -16.11
CA ARG A 459 -3.03 19.14 -17.45
C ARG A 459 -3.95 20.23 -18.02
N PRO A 460 -3.92 20.48 -19.35
CA PRO A 460 -4.80 21.45 -19.96
C PRO A 460 -6.28 21.13 -19.68
N ILE A 461 -7.10 22.15 -19.50
CA ILE A 461 -8.57 22.00 -19.26
C ILE A 461 -9.22 21.15 -20.37
N SER A 462 -8.71 21.20 -21.60
CA SER A 462 -9.19 20.36 -22.71
C SER A 462 -9.14 18.85 -22.40
N TYR A 463 -8.24 18.41 -21.51
CA TYR A 463 -8.13 17.00 -21.13
C TYR A 463 -9.33 16.50 -20.32
N GLN A 464 -10.03 17.38 -19.62
CA GLN A 464 -11.24 17.07 -18.86
C GLN A 464 -12.43 16.69 -19.76
N HIS A 465 -12.38 17.02 -21.04
CA HIS A 465 -13.48 16.85 -21.98
C HIS A 465 -13.19 15.80 -23.07
N GLN A 466 -12.07 15.07 -22.95
CA GLN A 466 -11.67 14.03 -23.90
C GLN A 466 -11.64 12.68 -23.17
N LEU A 467 -11.83 11.59 -23.91
CA LEU A 467 -11.56 10.27 -23.36
C LEU A 467 -10.07 10.19 -22.94
N PRO A 468 -9.74 9.57 -21.80
CA PRO A 468 -8.36 9.43 -21.32
C PRO A 468 -7.46 8.72 -22.35
N LEU A 469 -8.03 7.77 -23.09
CA LEU A 469 -7.42 7.10 -24.24
C LEU A 469 -8.27 7.33 -25.49
N SER A 470 -7.63 7.35 -26.66
CA SER A 470 -8.34 7.40 -27.92
C SER A 470 -9.24 6.16 -28.10
N ALA A 471 -10.28 6.28 -28.93
CA ALA A 471 -11.19 5.16 -29.21
C ALA A 471 -10.44 3.95 -29.80
N ASN A 472 -9.40 4.20 -30.60
CA ASN A 472 -8.55 3.14 -31.16
C ASN A 472 -7.79 2.38 -30.06
N LEU A 473 -7.22 3.08 -29.09
CA LEU A 473 -6.49 2.46 -27.97
C LEU A 473 -7.43 1.67 -27.06
N LEU A 474 -8.66 2.16 -26.82
CA LEU A 474 -9.67 1.42 -26.09
C LEU A 474 -10.11 0.14 -26.85
N TYR A 475 -10.25 0.23 -28.16
CA TYR A 475 -10.54 -0.94 -28.98
C TYR A 475 -9.42 -2.00 -28.91
N GLN A 476 -8.15 -1.60 -29.02
CA GLN A 476 -7.01 -2.51 -28.85
C GLN A 476 -7.02 -3.22 -27.49
N LEU A 477 -7.38 -2.51 -26.42
CA LEU A 477 -7.52 -3.08 -25.09
C LEU A 477 -8.65 -4.11 -25.02
N ASP A 478 -9.80 -3.79 -25.58
CA ASP A 478 -10.96 -4.68 -25.59
C ASP A 478 -10.68 -5.97 -26.38
N GLU A 479 -9.90 -5.86 -27.46
CA GLU A 479 -9.41 -7.01 -28.22
C GLU A 479 -8.38 -7.81 -27.39
N MET A 480 -7.42 -7.13 -26.75
CA MET A 480 -6.39 -7.75 -25.92
C MET A 480 -7.00 -8.55 -24.75
N VAL A 481 -8.02 -8.01 -24.11
CA VAL A 481 -8.72 -8.64 -22.99
C VAL A 481 -9.76 -9.67 -23.47
N GLY A 482 -10.20 -9.58 -24.74
CA GLY A 482 -11.22 -10.45 -25.32
C GLY A 482 -12.65 -10.04 -24.95
N VAL A 483 -12.90 -8.76 -24.80
CA VAL A 483 -14.26 -8.17 -24.78
C VAL A 483 -14.83 -8.20 -26.19
N ILE A 484 -14.00 -7.88 -27.18
CA ILE A 484 -14.33 -7.97 -28.61
C ILE A 484 -13.52 -9.14 -29.16
N THR A 485 -14.20 -10.07 -29.84
CA THR A 485 -13.52 -11.07 -30.67
C THR A 485 -13.39 -10.48 -32.06
N SER A 486 -12.15 -10.26 -32.54
CA SER A 486 -11.93 -10.04 -33.95
C SER A 486 -12.61 -11.18 -34.69
N GLN A 487 -13.61 -10.87 -35.51
CA GLN A 487 -14.14 -11.89 -36.45
C GLN A 487 -13.00 -12.33 -37.34
N PRO A 488 -12.88 -13.65 -37.63
CA PRO A 488 -11.86 -14.18 -38.49
C PRO A 488 -11.98 -13.65 -39.93
#